data_22c8fdbc0ebf0583701403a0920cb8f2
#
_entry.id   22c8fdbc0ebf0583701403a0920cb8f2
#
_cell.length_a   1.000
_cell.length_b   1.000
_cell.length_c   1.000
_cell.angle_alpha   90.00
_cell.angle_beta   90.00
_cell.angle_gamma   90.00
#
_symmetry.space_group_name_H-M   'P 1'
#
loop_
_entity.id
_entity.type
_entity.pdbx_description
1 polymer ?
#
loop_
_entity_poly.entity_id
_entity_poly.type
_entity_poly.pdbx_seq_one_letter_code
_entity_poly.pdbx_strand_id
1 'polypeptide(L)'
;MIDKAVVGTRIAMLRKELGYSQSAFAEKLNVSAQAVSKWETGLALPDIEVLLNISWLSKTSLHTLLEGEDFMVPQNGVDRGLLYAGRHLVCPKCRHSLELRVPVKQDKPGFVCDNGHRFDVVDGVVYFGSREIEGELWSLWLRNYDHYLEEQRHPGNPRYWQGNPHFREQMWRKIERLRPRVILDMACGTGSGIKYMIERINWPVTIIMADLSHRILKWNRVFFSDEWKNPYVDMVYLACDCANLPLADNCVDMVFSNGGFESMQDKMMAGFAEGYRVLKPGGHALYNISAVDDHQSENTQRWVQLYLALAPSQHPESDKMNDIQQWLQKCEETGYHHNEAVKIYGELPAPCDNVYPFENEVLQWMAEYVVVSQKPEP
;
A
#
# COMPACT_ATOMS: atom_id res chain seq x y z
N MET A 1 -17.12 2.13 -26.16
CA MET A 1 -17.92 0.96 -26.68
C MET A 1 -16.98 -0.23 -26.72
N ILE A 2 -17.33 -1.35 -26.11
CA ILE A 2 -16.46 -2.55 -26.05
C ILE A 2 -16.28 -3.11 -27.46
N ASP A 3 -15.01 -3.26 -27.88
CA ASP A 3 -14.67 -3.85 -29.18
C ASP A 3 -14.61 -5.38 -29.06
N LYS A 4 -15.56 -6.07 -29.67
CA LYS A 4 -15.70 -7.53 -29.62
C LYS A 4 -14.48 -8.26 -30.20
N ALA A 5 -13.85 -7.73 -31.24
CA ALA A 5 -12.69 -8.36 -31.87
C ALA A 5 -11.47 -8.29 -30.96
N VAL A 6 -11.30 -7.17 -30.29
CA VAL A 6 -10.22 -6.95 -29.33
C VAL A 6 -10.40 -7.84 -28.10
N VAL A 7 -11.61 -7.91 -27.53
CA VAL A 7 -11.92 -8.82 -26.43
C VAL A 7 -11.71 -10.28 -26.84
N GLY A 8 -12.16 -10.67 -28.03
CA GLY A 8 -11.99 -12.02 -28.56
C GLY A 8 -10.52 -12.42 -28.70
N THR A 9 -9.71 -11.51 -29.21
CA THR A 9 -8.25 -11.74 -29.31
C THR A 9 -7.62 -11.99 -27.93
N ARG A 10 -8.04 -11.25 -26.90
CA ARG A 10 -7.55 -11.46 -25.53
C ARG A 10 -7.98 -12.79 -24.95
N ILE A 11 -9.23 -13.18 -25.15
CA ILE A 11 -9.72 -14.50 -24.72
C ILE A 11 -8.88 -15.61 -25.36
N ALA A 12 -8.58 -15.49 -26.67
CA ALA A 12 -7.76 -16.46 -27.38
C ALA A 12 -6.32 -16.53 -26.82
N MET A 13 -5.74 -15.39 -26.46
CA MET A 13 -4.43 -15.31 -25.85
C MET A 13 -4.43 -15.99 -24.46
N LEU A 14 -5.34 -15.61 -23.58
CA LEU A 14 -5.50 -16.20 -22.25
C LEU A 14 -5.68 -17.72 -22.30
N ARG A 15 -6.53 -18.19 -23.20
CA ARG A 15 -6.72 -19.64 -23.37
C ARG A 15 -5.42 -20.35 -23.73
N LYS A 16 -4.67 -19.79 -24.70
CA LYS A 16 -3.38 -20.38 -25.16
C LYS A 16 -2.35 -20.38 -24.05
N GLU A 17 -2.28 -19.33 -23.25
CA GLU A 17 -1.36 -19.23 -22.11
C GLU A 17 -1.68 -20.25 -21.02
N LEU A 18 -2.95 -20.51 -20.79
CA LEU A 18 -3.41 -21.56 -19.88
C LEU A 18 -3.20 -22.98 -20.47
N GLY A 19 -2.70 -23.08 -21.70
CA GLY A 19 -2.40 -24.35 -22.36
C GLY A 19 -3.66 -25.10 -22.84
N TYR A 20 -4.81 -24.43 -22.94
CA TYR A 20 -6.05 -25.09 -23.34
C TYR A 20 -6.29 -25.04 -24.87
N SER A 21 -6.77 -26.17 -25.44
CA SER A 21 -7.47 -26.14 -26.73
C SER A 21 -8.82 -25.41 -26.59
N GLN A 22 -9.46 -24.97 -27.68
CA GLN A 22 -10.80 -24.37 -27.62
C GLN A 22 -11.82 -25.30 -26.96
N SER A 23 -11.74 -26.60 -27.23
CA SER A 23 -12.63 -27.61 -26.64
C SER A 23 -12.39 -27.78 -25.13
N ALA A 24 -11.14 -27.87 -24.71
CA ALA A 24 -10.81 -28.00 -23.29
C ALA A 24 -11.16 -26.72 -22.49
N PHE A 25 -11.00 -25.55 -23.08
CA PHE A 25 -11.39 -24.28 -22.48
C PHE A 25 -12.91 -24.15 -22.35
N ALA A 26 -13.64 -24.57 -23.41
CA ALA A 26 -15.11 -24.61 -23.38
C ALA A 26 -15.64 -25.53 -22.30
N GLU A 27 -15.05 -26.71 -22.12
CA GLU A 27 -15.39 -27.62 -21.03
C GLU A 27 -15.17 -27.00 -19.66
N LYS A 28 -14.05 -26.30 -19.43
CA LYS A 28 -13.74 -25.60 -18.18
C LYS A 28 -14.75 -24.50 -17.86
N LEU A 29 -15.30 -23.85 -18.88
CA LEU A 29 -16.27 -22.77 -18.75
C LEU A 29 -17.74 -23.26 -18.84
N ASN A 30 -17.95 -24.58 -19.01
CA ASN A 30 -19.27 -25.19 -19.22
C ASN A 30 -20.05 -24.58 -20.38
N VAL A 31 -19.36 -24.39 -21.53
CA VAL A 31 -19.94 -23.85 -22.77
C VAL A 31 -19.57 -24.72 -23.96
N SER A 32 -20.08 -24.41 -25.14
CA SER A 32 -19.70 -25.12 -26.37
C SER A 32 -18.39 -24.58 -26.96
N ALA A 33 -17.61 -25.42 -27.62
CA ALA A 33 -16.41 -25.00 -28.35
C ALA A 33 -16.74 -23.98 -29.47
N GLN A 34 -17.94 -24.06 -30.02
CA GLN A 34 -18.44 -23.08 -31.01
C GLN A 34 -18.65 -21.68 -30.40
N ALA A 35 -19.07 -21.61 -29.13
CA ALA A 35 -19.18 -20.35 -28.41
C ALA A 35 -17.79 -19.70 -28.23
N VAL A 36 -16.81 -20.47 -27.76
CA VAL A 36 -15.40 -20.01 -27.61
C VAL A 36 -14.87 -19.51 -28.96
N SER A 37 -15.08 -20.27 -30.06
CA SER A 37 -14.66 -19.85 -31.40
C SER A 37 -15.32 -18.54 -31.87
N LYS A 38 -16.60 -18.33 -31.58
CA LYS A 38 -17.30 -17.08 -31.90
C LYS A 38 -16.75 -15.89 -31.12
N TRP A 39 -16.35 -16.10 -29.84
CA TRP A 39 -15.75 -15.05 -29.05
C TRP A 39 -14.36 -14.69 -29.57
N GLU A 40 -13.53 -15.68 -29.82
CA GLU A 40 -12.14 -15.48 -30.29
C GLU A 40 -12.07 -14.83 -31.67
N THR A 41 -13.11 -15.01 -32.49
CA THR A 41 -13.24 -14.36 -33.83
C THR A 41 -13.96 -13.01 -33.76
N GLY A 42 -14.38 -12.54 -32.57
CA GLY A 42 -15.09 -11.27 -32.42
C GLY A 42 -16.53 -11.26 -32.90
N LEU A 43 -17.11 -12.41 -33.24
CA LEU A 43 -18.50 -12.52 -33.70
C LEU A 43 -19.52 -12.34 -32.56
N ALA A 44 -19.14 -12.70 -31.34
CA ALA A 44 -19.93 -12.54 -30.12
C ALA A 44 -19.06 -12.17 -28.93
N LEU A 45 -19.68 -11.66 -27.86
CA LEU A 45 -19.07 -11.58 -26.54
C LEU A 45 -19.63 -12.70 -25.66
N PRO A 46 -18.84 -13.22 -24.71
CA PRO A 46 -19.37 -14.02 -23.62
C PRO A 46 -20.39 -13.20 -22.81
N ASP A 47 -21.32 -13.87 -22.16
CA ASP A 47 -22.15 -13.25 -21.13
C ASP A 47 -21.34 -12.92 -19.89
N ILE A 48 -21.94 -12.18 -18.96
CA ILE A 48 -21.24 -11.67 -17.79
C ILE A 48 -20.74 -12.79 -16.86
N GLU A 49 -21.48 -13.88 -16.77
CA GLU A 49 -21.12 -15.03 -15.92
C GLU A 49 -19.90 -15.76 -16.49
N VAL A 50 -19.88 -15.96 -17.80
CA VAL A 50 -18.74 -16.56 -18.49
C VAL A 50 -17.52 -15.64 -18.46
N LEU A 51 -17.71 -14.33 -18.61
CA LEU A 51 -16.61 -13.35 -18.45
C LEU A 51 -16.00 -13.40 -17.06
N LEU A 52 -16.81 -13.54 -16.02
CA LEU A 52 -16.34 -13.73 -14.65
C LEU A 52 -15.56 -15.04 -14.52
N ASN A 53 -16.05 -16.14 -15.08
CA ASN A 53 -15.36 -17.42 -15.06
C ASN A 53 -14.02 -17.38 -15.81
N ILE A 54 -13.97 -16.70 -16.96
CA ILE A 54 -12.71 -16.45 -17.69
C ILE A 54 -11.75 -15.63 -16.84
N SER A 55 -12.24 -14.56 -16.24
CA SER A 55 -11.47 -13.70 -15.34
C SER A 55 -10.85 -14.51 -14.18
N TRP A 56 -11.62 -15.37 -13.54
CA TRP A 56 -11.16 -16.24 -12.46
C TRP A 56 -10.14 -17.28 -12.91
N LEU A 57 -10.46 -17.98 -14.02
CA LEU A 57 -9.60 -19.03 -14.56
C LEU A 57 -8.25 -18.49 -15.02
N SER A 58 -8.25 -17.31 -15.64
CA SER A 58 -7.04 -16.64 -16.14
C SER A 58 -6.37 -15.73 -15.12
N LYS A 59 -6.97 -15.51 -13.97
CA LYS A 59 -6.53 -14.49 -12.99
C LYS A 59 -6.39 -13.10 -13.59
N THR A 60 -7.21 -12.77 -14.57
CA THR A 60 -7.22 -11.48 -15.28
C THR A 60 -8.45 -10.69 -14.86
N SER A 61 -8.34 -9.40 -14.58
CA SER A 61 -9.49 -8.60 -14.20
C SER A 61 -10.49 -8.48 -15.35
N LEU A 62 -11.80 -8.35 -15.04
CA LEU A 62 -12.82 -8.08 -16.06
C LEU A 62 -12.52 -6.79 -16.85
N HIS A 63 -11.99 -5.78 -16.16
CA HIS A 63 -11.59 -4.53 -16.80
C HIS A 63 -10.50 -4.76 -17.85
N THR A 64 -9.44 -5.49 -17.49
CA THR A 64 -8.37 -5.86 -18.43
C THR A 64 -8.91 -6.71 -19.58
N LEU A 65 -9.84 -7.60 -19.30
CA LEU A 65 -10.45 -8.44 -20.34
C LEU A 65 -11.29 -7.63 -21.33
N LEU A 66 -12.06 -6.66 -20.86
CA LEU A 66 -13.03 -5.90 -21.66
C LEU A 66 -12.46 -4.63 -22.27
N GLU A 67 -11.76 -3.83 -21.53
CA GLU A 67 -11.32 -2.49 -21.94
C GLU A 67 -9.90 -2.44 -22.49
N GLY A 68 -9.11 -3.50 -22.20
CA GLY A 68 -7.85 -3.70 -22.88
C GLY A 68 -6.77 -2.71 -22.53
N GLU A 69 -6.68 -2.41 -21.33
CA GLU A 69 -5.45 -1.82 -20.84
C GLU A 69 -4.34 -2.85 -21.00
N ASP A 70 -3.40 -2.55 -21.87
CA ASP A 70 -2.22 -3.30 -22.26
C ASP A 70 -2.05 -4.67 -21.62
N PHE A 71 -2.59 -5.69 -22.29
CA PHE A 71 -2.33 -7.07 -21.96
C PHE A 71 -0.88 -7.41 -22.34
N MET A 72 0.03 -6.85 -21.59
CA MET A 72 1.40 -7.34 -21.58
C MET A 72 1.42 -8.54 -20.64
N VAL A 73 1.24 -9.72 -21.18
CA VAL A 73 1.60 -10.94 -20.47
C VAL A 73 3.03 -10.79 -20.00
N PRO A 74 3.32 -10.98 -18.72
CA PRO A 74 4.68 -11.01 -18.25
C PRO A 74 5.39 -12.22 -18.83
N GLN A 75 5.87 -12.11 -20.04
CA GLN A 75 6.91 -12.99 -20.53
C GLN A 75 8.16 -12.60 -19.76
N ASN A 76 8.54 -13.33 -18.75
CA ASN A 76 9.73 -13.19 -17.90
C ASN A 76 9.51 -12.81 -16.44
N GLY A 77 8.39 -13.18 -15.81
CA GLY A 77 8.25 -13.10 -14.35
C GLY A 77 8.10 -11.67 -13.78
N VAL A 78 7.66 -10.70 -14.59
CA VAL A 78 7.32 -9.36 -14.10
C VAL A 78 5.93 -9.40 -13.49
N ASP A 79 5.82 -8.95 -12.24
CA ASP A 79 4.58 -8.90 -11.48
C ASP A 79 3.56 -7.94 -12.12
N ARG A 80 2.26 -8.30 -12.10
CA ARG A 80 1.16 -7.46 -12.59
C ARG A 80 1.12 -6.10 -11.89
N GLY A 81 1.39 -6.09 -10.60
CA GLY A 81 1.48 -4.87 -9.84
C GLY A 81 2.51 -3.91 -10.41
N LEU A 82 3.67 -4.40 -10.82
CA LEU A 82 4.71 -3.58 -11.43
C LEU A 82 4.29 -3.00 -12.79
N LEU A 83 3.53 -3.74 -13.58
CA LEU A 83 2.99 -3.22 -14.85
C LEU A 83 1.95 -2.13 -14.62
N TYR A 84 1.10 -2.31 -13.61
CA TYR A 84 0.13 -1.27 -13.22
C TYR A 84 0.84 -0.02 -12.69
N ALA A 85 1.77 -0.20 -11.79
CA ALA A 85 2.55 0.91 -11.21
C ALA A 85 3.33 1.69 -12.28
N GLY A 86 3.86 1.00 -13.28
CA GLY A 86 4.64 1.60 -14.35
C GLY A 86 3.93 2.72 -15.10
N ARG A 87 2.59 2.75 -15.10
CA ARG A 87 1.81 3.83 -15.71
C ARG A 87 1.76 5.09 -14.87
N HIS A 88 1.98 4.96 -13.57
CA HIS A 88 1.87 6.04 -12.60
C HIS A 88 3.20 6.38 -11.95
N LEU A 89 4.26 5.60 -12.26
CA LEU A 89 5.58 5.88 -11.74
C LEU A 89 6.22 7.07 -12.48
N VAL A 90 6.76 7.98 -11.68
CA VAL A 90 7.55 9.12 -12.16
C VAL A 90 8.92 9.10 -11.49
N CYS A 91 9.89 9.63 -12.21
CA CYS A 91 11.25 9.76 -11.70
C CYS A 91 11.30 10.73 -10.51
N PRO A 92 11.72 10.32 -9.31
CA PRO A 92 11.80 11.24 -8.16
C PRO A 92 12.85 12.35 -8.32
N LYS A 93 13.76 12.22 -9.31
CA LYS A 93 14.80 13.21 -9.58
C LYS A 93 14.39 14.28 -10.57
N CYS A 94 13.55 13.95 -11.56
CA CYS A 94 13.18 14.87 -12.63
C CYS A 94 11.70 14.87 -13.03
N ARG A 95 10.89 14.08 -12.36
CA ARG A 95 9.42 13.97 -12.50
C ARG A 95 8.91 13.50 -13.88
N HIS A 96 9.80 13.10 -14.81
CA HIS A 96 9.39 12.45 -16.05
C HIS A 96 8.84 11.05 -15.78
N SER A 97 7.95 10.59 -16.65
CA SER A 97 7.40 9.23 -16.59
C SER A 97 8.51 8.18 -16.64
N LEU A 98 8.26 7.07 -16.00
CA LEU A 98 9.16 5.94 -15.96
C LEU A 98 8.61 4.79 -16.80
N GLU A 99 9.43 4.27 -17.70
CA GLU A 99 9.12 3.10 -18.51
C GLU A 99 9.80 1.85 -17.95
N LEU A 100 9.04 0.76 -17.84
CA LEU A 100 9.59 -0.54 -17.47
C LEU A 100 10.40 -1.11 -18.65
N ARG A 101 11.68 -1.35 -18.45
CA ARG A 101 12.54 -2.06 -19.38
C ARG A 101 12.92 -3.41 -18.84
N VAL A 102 12.49 -4.45 -19.56
CA VAL A 102 12.83 -5.84 -19.27
C VAL A 102 13.96 -6.23 -20.22
N PRO A 103 15.15 -6.52 -19.73
CA PRO A 103 16.30 -6.80 -20.58
C PRO A 103 16.21 -8.17 -21.25
N VAL A 104 16.77 -8.26 -22.45
CA VAL A 104 16.76 -9.50 -23.25
C VAL A 104 17.83 -10.50 -22.78
N LYS A 105 18.85 -10.06 -22.04
CA LYS A 105 19.95 -10.88 -21.49
C LYS A 105 20.54 -10.25 -20.21
N GLN A 106 20.69 -11.07 -19.18
CA GLN A 106 21.50 -10.88 -17.94
C GLN A 106 21.30 -9.60 -17.10
N ASP A 107 20.66 -8.56 -17.58
CA ASP A 107 20.35 -7.38 -16.77
C ASP A 107 19.07 -7.59 -15.94
N LYS A 108 18.95 -6.85 -14.84
CA LYS A 108 17.74 -6.84 -14.03
C LYS A 108 16.66 -5.96 -14.69
N PRO A 109 15.36 -6.31 -14.55
CA PRO A 109 14.30 -5.40 -14.95
C PRO A 109 14.44 -4.09 -14.18
N GLY A 110 14.02 -2.98 -14.78
CA GLY A 110 14.12 -1.68 -14.13
C GLY A 110 13.29 -0.63 -14.84
N PHE A 111 13.02 0.44 -14.13
CA PHE A 111 12.31 1.61 -14.64
C PHE A 111 13.31 2.69 -15.07
N VAL A 112 13.11 3.28 -16.25
CA VAL A 112 14.01 4.28 -16.82
C VAL A 112 13.20 5.48 -17.30
N CYS A 113 13.65 6.71 -17.01
CA CYS A 113 13.08 7.93 -17.58
C CYS A 113 13.89 8.41 -18.80
N ASP A 114 13.33 9.36 -19.54
CA ASP A 114 13.96 9.96 -20.73
C ASP A 114 15.32 10.64 -20.43
N ASN A 115 15.51 11.11 -19.18
CA ASN A 115 16.78 11.68 -18.73
C ASN A 115 17.82 10.61 -18.33
N GLY A 116 17.54 9.32 -18.57
CA GLY A 116 18.46 8.23 -18.32
C GLY A 116 18.59 7.79 -16.85
N HIS A 117 17.78 8.34 -15.93
CA HIS A 117 17.75 7.81 -14.56
C HIS A 117 17.12 6.42 -14.58
N ARG A 118 17.80 5.46 -13.93
CA ARG A 118 17.37 4.06 -13.84
C ARG A 118 17.13 3.66 -12.39
N PHE A 119 16.09 2.87 -12.19
CA PHE A 119 15.67 2.32 -10.90
C PHE A 119 15.42 0.82 -11.07
N ASP A 120 16.25 0.00 -10.45
CA ASP A 120 16.19 -1.44 -10.63
C ASP A 120 15.02 -2.08 -9.86
N VAL A 121 14.49 -3.16 -10.41
CA VAL A 121 13.59 -4.05 -9.71
C VAL A 121 14.41 -5.19 -9.14
N VAL A 122 14.48 -5.28 -7.83
CA VAL A 122 15.23 -6.29 -7.09
C VAL A 122 14.26 -7.09 -6.24
N ASP A 123 14.20 -8.42 -6.45
CA ASP A 123 13.29 -9.31 -5.74
C ASP A 123 11.80 -8.84 -5.78
N GLY A 124 11.38 -8.24 -6.90
CA GLY A 124 10.02 -7.72 -7.10
C GLY A 124 9.73 -6.38 -6.42
N VAL A 125 10.72 -5.74 -5.82
CA VAL A 125 10.66 -4.41 -5.22
C VAL A 125 11.33 -3.41 -6.14
N VAL A 126 10.68 -2.28 -6.44
CA VAL A 126 11.28 -1.17 -7.19
C VAL A 126 12.13 -0.35 -6.24
N TYR A 127 13.42 -0.23 -6.54
CA TYR A 127 14.38 0.46 -5.68
C TYR A 127 14.69 1.86 -6.17
N PHE A 128 14.24 2.89 -5.46
CA PHE A 128 14.43 4.31 -5.80
C PHE A 128 15.64 4.95 -5.11
N GLY A 129 16.58 4.15 -4.61
CA GLY A 129 17.76 4.68 -3.93
C GLY A 129 17.46 5.14 -2.50
N SER A 130 16.41 4.64 -1.90
CA SER A 130 16.08 4.88 -0.51
C SER A 130 17.23 4.38 0.39
N ARG A 131 17.52 5.12 1.43
CA ARG A 131 18.46 4.70 2.48
C ARG A 131 17.65 4.27 3.68
N GLU A 132 18.12 3.24 4.37
CA GLU A 132 17.66 3.02 5.73
C GLU A 132 18.04 4.26 6.55
N ILE A 133 17.09 4.81 7.29
CA ILE A 133 17.35 5.99 8.11
C ILE A 133 18.31 5.59 9.21
N GLU A 134 19.45 6.24 9.26
CA GLU A 134 20.33 6.17 10.41
C GLU A 134 19.77 7.09 11.49
N GLY A 135 19.18 6.52 12.52
CA GLY A 135 18.67 7.23 13.68
C GLY A 135 18.50 6.26 14.84
N GLU A 136 18.58 6.77 16.05
CA GLU A 136 18.63 5.94 17.27
C GLU A 136 17.37 5.10 17.44
N LEU A 137 16.18 5.66 17.30
CA LEU A 137 14.92 4.92 17.37
C LEU A 137 14.74 3.95 16.21
N TRP A 138 15.07 4.37 15.00
CA TRP A 138 14.98 3.54 13.81
C TRP A 138 15.97 2.38 13.86
N SER A 139 17.20 2.64 14.31
CA SER A 139 18.22 1.61 14.49
C SER A 139 17.82 0.61 15.61
N LEU A 140 17.14 1.07 16.63
CA LEU A 140 16.60 0.23 17.70
C LEU A 140 15.49 -0.67 17.14
N TRP A 141 14.57 -0.11 16.36
CA TRP A 141 13.49 -0.83 15.72
C TRP A 141 14.00 -1.86 14.71
N LEU A 142 14.98 -1.50 13.87
CA LEU A 142 15.60 -2.43 12.92
C LEU A 142 16.36 -3.58 13.59
N ARG A 143 17.02 -3.33 14.72
CA ARG A 143 17.72 -4.40 15.48
C ARG A 143 16.75 -5.48 15.96
N ASN A 144 15.54 -5.10 16.31
CA ASN A 144 14.50 -6.02 16.77
C ASN A 144 13.57 -6.49 15.64
N TYR A 145 13.85 -6.08 14.42
CA TYR A 145 12.97 -6.32 13.29
C TYR A 145 12.74 -7.81 12.99
N ASP A 146 13.79 -8.62 13.03
CA ASP A 146 13.67 -10.06 12.80
C ASP A 146 12.79 -10.73 13.86
N HIS A 147 12.86 -10.26 15.10
CA HIS A 147 11.98 -10.70 16.18
C HIS A 147 10.52 -10.29 15.93
N TYR A 148 10.27 -9.07 15.48
CA TYR A 148 8.93 -8.63 15.07
C TYR A 148 8.37 -9.44 13.92
N LEU A 149 9.19 -9.79 12.95
CA LEU A 149 8.78 -10.62 11.82
C LEU A 149 8.40 -12.04 12.26
N GLU A 150 9.17 -12.64 13.18
CA GLU A 150 8.83 -13.94 13.75
C GLU A 150 7.55 -13.88 14.56
N GLU A 151 7.39 -12.86 15.42
CA GLU A 151 6.16 -12.67 16.19
C GLU A 151 4.95 -12.50 15.28
N GLN A 152 5.08 -11.79 14.15
CA GLN A 152 3.99 -11.61 13.21
C GLN A 152 3.63 -12.88 12.42
N ARG A 153 4.56 -13.81 12.26
CA ARG A 153 4.29 -15.11 11.64
C ARG A 153 3.44 -16.05 12.50
N HIS A 154 3.36 -15.80 13.79
CA HIS A 154 2.61 -16.63 14.72
C HIS A 154 1.24 -16.03 15.02
N PRO A 155 0.16 -16.49 14.34
CA PRO A 155 -1.18 -15.92 14.47
C PRO A 155 -1.80 -16.06 15.88
N GLY A 156 -1.18 -16.84 16.75
CA GLY A 156 -1.59 -17.00 18.16
C GLY A 156 -0.87 -16.08 19.14
N ASN A 157 0.06 -15.22 18.68
CA ASN A 157 0.77 -14.30 19.58
C ASN A 157 -0.18 -13.17 20.03
N PRO A 158 -0.46 -13.05 21.36
CA PRO A 158 -1.34 -12.00 21.88
C PRO A 158 -0.86 -10.58 21.53
N ARG A 159 0.43 -10.33 21.43
CA ARG A 159 0.98 -9.03 21.01
C ARG A 159 0.59 -8.65 19.58
N TYR A 160 0.48 -9.62 18.72
CA TYR A 160 0.05 -9.44 17.34
C TYR A 160 -1.37 -8.88 17.23
N TRP A 161 -2.25 -9.24 18.17
CA TRP A 161 -3.66 -8.86 18.23
C TRP A 161 -3.95 -7.82 19.31
N GLN A 162 -2.97 -7.44 20.14
CA GLN A 162 -3.12 -6.41 21.18
C GLN A 162 -3.20 -5.00 20.60
N GLY A 163 -2.79 -4.80 19.36
CA GLY A 163 -3.23 -3.62 18.63
C GLY A 163 -4.75 -3.67 18.56
N ASN A 164 -5.41 -2.76 19.27
CA ASN A 164 -6.84 -2.68 19.49
C ASN A 164 -7.64 -3.15 18.26
N PRO A 165 -8.34 -4.30 18.29
CA PRO A 165 -9.09 -4.79 17.15
C PRO A 165 -10.16 -3.78 16.70
N HIS A 166 -10.62 -2.93 17.61
CA HIS A 166 -11.56 -1.87 17.34
C HIS A 166 -11.01 -0.82 16.37
N PHE A 167 -9.74 -0.46 16.49
CA PHE A 167 -9.06 0.49 15.63
C PHE A 167 -9.00 -0.01 14.16
N ARG A 168 -8.50 -1.21 13.94
CA ARG A 168 -8.42 -1.81 12.60
C ARG A 168 -9.77 -2.04 11.97
N GLU A 169 -10.75 -2.42 12.81
CA GLU A 169 -12.13 -2.58 12.37
C GLU A 169 -12.74 -1.23 11.91
N GLN A 170 -12.46 -0.13 12.58
CA GLN A 170 -12.93 1.18 12.15
C GLN A 170 -12.31 1.61 10.82
N MET A 171 -11.00 1.40 10.66
CA MET A 171 -10.33 1.65 9.37
C MET A 171 -10.94 0.77 8.27
N TRP A 172 -11.13 -0.52 8.56
CA TRP A 172 -11.73 -1.46 7.61
C TRP A 172 -13.12 -1.01 7.14
N ARG A 173 -14.00 -0.64 8.04
CA ARG A 173 -15.35 -0.16 7.69
C ARG A 173 -15.33 1.05 6.74
N LYS A 174 -14.38 1.95 6.90
CA LYS A 174 -14.20 3.07 5.96
C LYS A 174 -13.74 2.58 4.59
N ILE A 175 -12.77 1.66 4.53
CA ILE A 175 -12.25 1.08 3.29
C ILE A 175 -13.34 0.26 2.58
N GLU A 176 -14.05 -0.59 3.29
CA GLU A 176 -15.15 -1.40 2.75
C GLU A 176 -16.26 -0.54 2.15
N ARG A 177 -16.60 0.57 2.79
CA ARG A 177 -17.60 1.53 2.29
C ARG A 177 -17.13 2.24 1.03
N LEU A 178 -15.87 2.69 1.01
CA LEU A 178 -15.31 3.49 -0.08
C LEU A 178 -14.90 2.63 -1.28
N ARG A 179 -14.56 1.37 -1.06
CA ARG A 179 -14.09 0.41 -2.08
C ARG A 179 -13.05 1.01 -3.04
N PRO A 180 -11.94 1.55 -2.53
CA PRO A 180 -10.92 2.14 -3.38
C PRO A 180 -10.34 1.10 -4.34
N ARG A 181 -10.01 1.51 -5.55
CA ARG A 181 -9.35 0.64 -6.54
C ARG A 181 -7.83 0.67 -6.41
N VAL A 182 -7.29 1.75 -5.90
CA VAL A 182 -5.85 1.93 -5.66
C VAL A 182 -5.65 2.48 -4.26
N ILE A 183 -4.95 1.71 -3.45
CA ILE A 183 -4.55 2.10 -2.09
C ILE A 183 -3.03 2.26 -2.08
N LEU A 184 -2.54 3.39 -1.59
CA LEU A 184 -1.14 3.59 -1.25
C LEU A 184 -0.97 3.48 0.26
N ASP A 185 -0.22 2.49 0.72
CA ASP A 185 0.20 2.35 2.12
C ASP A 185 1.55 3.04 2.29
N MET A 186 1.54 4.19 2.95
CA MET A 186 2.71 5.04 3.14
C MET A 186 3.44 4.72 4.45
N ALA A 187 4.77 4.58 4.35
CA ALA A 187 5.64 4.16 5.45
C ALA A 187 5.07 2.87 6.09
N CYS A 188 4.84 1.88 5.23
CA CYS A 188 4.02 0.71 5.53
C CYS A 188 4.64 -0.23 6.59
N GLY A 189 5.95 -0.11 6.85
CA GLY A 189 6.64 -0.98 7.77
C GLY A 189 6.37 -2.46 7.46
N THR A 190 5.98 -3.23 8.48
CA THR A 190 5.67 -4.65 8.34
C THR A 190 4.32 -4.95 7.67
N GLY A 191 3.57 -3.92 7.26
CA GLY A 191 2.28 -4.09 6.61
C GLY A 191 1.16 -4.60 7.53
N SER A 192 1.24 -4.34 8.83
CA SER A 192 0.26 -4.83 9.80
C SER A 192 -1.17 -4.36 9.51
N GLY A 193 -1.33 -3.14 8.98
CA GLY A 193 -2.63 -2.62 8.54
C GLY A 193 -3.16 -3.36 7.31
N ILE A 194 -2.31 -3.58 6.31
CA ILE A 194 -2.67 -4.31 5.09
C ILE A 194 -3.02 -5.77 5.39
N LYS A 195 -2.31 -6.41 6.31
CA LYS A 195 -2.61 -7.77 6.73
C LYS A 195 -4.06 -7.93 7.21
N TYR A 196 -4.55 -6.97 8.00
CA TYR A 196 -5.94 -6.99 8.46
C TYR A 196 -6.96 -6.84 7.33
N MET A 197 -6.61 -6.07 6.29
CA MET A 197 -7.48 -5.78 5.15
C MET A 197 -7.47 -6.87 4.10
N ILE A 198 -6.31 -7.43 3.80
CA ILE A 198 -6.12 -8.31 2.63
C ILE A 198 -7.03 -9.54 2.66
N GLU A 199 -7.31 -10.08 3.84
CA GLU A 199 -8.21 -11.23 4.00
C GLU A 199 -9.69 -10.90 3.75
N ARG A 200 -10.06 -9.62 3.86
CA ARG A 200 -11.45 -9.14 3.82
C ARG A 200 -11.82 -8.53 2.47
N ILE A 201 -10.83 -8.11 1.71
CA ILE A 201 -11.05 -7.51 0.40
C ILE A 201 -11.66 -8.53 -0.56
N ASN A 202 -12.81 -8.17 -1.15
CA ASN A 202 -13.54 -8.97 -2.12
C ASN A 202 -13.89 -8.19 -3.40
N TRP A 203 -13.10 -7.16 -3.72
CA TRP A 203 -13.18 -6.39 -4.95
C TRP A 203 -11.78 -6.16 -5.52
N PRO A 204 -11.65 -5.94 -6.84
CA PRO A 204 -10.35 -5.67 -7.46
C PRO A 204 -9.71 -4.40 -6.88
N VAL A 205 -8.50 -4.53 -6.37
CA VAL A 205 -7.72 -3.42 -5.82
C VAL A 205 -6.23 -3.63 -6.06
N THR A 206 -5.53 -2.55 -6.37
CA THR A 206 -4.07 -2.49 -6.34
C THR A 206 -3.63 -1.84 -5.04
N ILE A 207 -2.77 -2.51 -4.28
CA ILE A 207 -2.17 -1.99 -3.06
C ILE A 207 -0.69 -1.69 -3.34
N ILE A 208 -0.32 -0.44 -3.20
CA ILE A 208 1.06 0.04 -3.33
C ILE A 208 1.63 0.18 -1.93
N MET A 209 2.60 -0.63 -1.58
CA MET A 209 3.33 -0.54 -0.31
C MET A 209 4.60 0.27 -0.52
N ALA A 210 4.70 1.42 0.13
CA ALA A 210 5.84 2.32 0.06
C ALA A 210 6.54 2.43 1.41
N ASP A 211 7.85 2.19 1.42
CA ASP A 211 8.68 2.28 2.62
C ASP A 211 10.13 2.63 2.24
N LEU A 212 10.87 3.20 3.17
CA LEU A 212 12.31 3.45 2.98
C LEU A 212 13.12 2.15 2.94
N SER A 213 12.72 1.16 3.72
CA SER A 213 13.45 -0.08 3.87
C SER A 213 13.12 -1.08 2.77
N HIS A 214 14.04 -1.27 1.85
CA HIS A 214 13.98 -2.34 0.85
C HIS A 214 13.89 -3.74 1.50
N ARG A 215 14.56 -3.94 2.64
CA ARG A 215 14.54 -5.20 3.39
C ARG A 215 13.14 -5.54 3.88
N ILE A 216 12.43 -4.57 4.44
CA ILE A 216 11.03 -4.72 4.89
C ILE A 216 10.12 -5.07 3.72
N LEU A 217 10.23 -4.33 2.63
CA LEU A 217 9.39 -4.54 1.45
C LEU A 217 9.66 -5.89 0.77
N LYS A 218 10.90 -6.36 0.75
CA LYS A 218 11.23 -7.70 0.27
C LYS A 218 10.52 -8.77 1.11
N TRP A 219 10.50 -8.61 2.42
CA TRP A 219 9.77 -9.51 3.30
C TRP A 219 8.25 -9.41 3.08
N ASN A 220 7.70 -8.20 3.03
CA ASN A 220 6.29 -7.98 2.73
C ASN A 220 5.87 -8.63 1.41
N ARG A 221 6.74 -8.56 0.40
CA ARG A 221 6.47 -9.19 -0.88
C ARG A 221 6.30 -10.71 -0.75
N VAL A 222 7.23 -11.39 -0.08
CA VAL A 222 7.11 -12.84 0.18
C VAL A 222 5.82 -13.13 0.93
N PHE A 223 5.54 -12.38 1.98
CA PHE A 223 4.39 -12.61 2.83
C PHE A 223 3.05 -12.38 2.11
N PHE A 224 2.88 -11.23 1.45
CA PHE A 224 1.59 -10.86 0.85
C PHE A 224 1.40 -11.40 -0.58
N SER A 225 2.47 -11.59 -1.35
CA SER A 225 2.35 -12.08 -2.72
C SER A 225 2.49 -13.59 -2.85
N ASP A 226 3.24 -14.24 -1.97
CA ASP A 226 3.51 -15.67 -2.06
C ASP A 226 2.72 -16.48 -1.02
N GLU A 227 2.67 -16.05 0.24
CA GLU A 227 2.04 -16.81 1.33
C GLU A 227 0.55 -16.45 1.51
N TRP A 228 0.19 -15.17 1.46
CA TRP A 228 -1.15 -14.65 1.76
C TRP A 228 -1.85 -14.06 0.53
N LYS A 229 -1.99 -14.85 -0.50
CA LYS A 229 -2.60 -14.42 -1.75
C LYS A 229 -4.10 -14.16 -1.61
N ASN A 230 -4.51 -12.97 -2.05
CA ASN A 230 -5.91 -12.67 -2.30
C ASN A 230 -6.11 -12.45 -3.81
N PRO A 231 -7.03 -13.18 -4.48
CA PRO A 231 -7.21 -13.08 -5.93
C PRO A 231 -7.70 -11.71 -6.41
N TYR A 232 -8.23 -10.90 -5.50
CA TYR A 232 -8.70 -9.54 -5.80
C TYR A 232 -7.63 -8.48 -5.60
N VAL A 233 -6.46 -8.84 -5.07
CA VAL A 233 -5.43 -7.87 -4.68
C VAL A 233 -4.19 -8.05 -5.55
N ASP A 234 -3.82 -6.97 -6.25
CA ASP A 234 -2.51 -6.84 -6.90
C ASP A 234 -1.60 -6.00 -5.97
N MET A 235 -0.39 -6.50 -5.71
CA MET A 235 0.57 -5.85 -4.80
C MET A 235 1.71 -5.17 -5.57
N VAL A 236 2.11 -3.99 -5.12
CA VAL A 236 3.26 -3.23 -5.63
C VAL A 236 4.14 -2.83 -4.45
N TYR A 237 5.45 -2.94 -4.61
CA TYR A 237 6.41 -2.63 -3.55
C TYR A 237 7.41 -1.59 -4.04
N LEU A 238 7.43 -0.42 -3.39
CA LEU A 238 8.27 0.72 -3.74
C LEU A 238 9.21 1.06 -2.58
N ALA A 239 10.49 0.77 -2.73
CA ALA A 239 11.51 1.22 -1.78
C ALA A 239 11.87 2.67 -2.09
N CYS A 240 11.23 3.61 -1.39
CA CYS A 240 11.32 5.03 -1.67
C CYS A 240 11.14 5.89 -0.41
N ASP A 241 11.57 7.14 -0.51
CA ASP A 241 11.26 8.16 0.49
C ASP A 241 9.81 8.64 0.29
N CYS A 242 8.93 8.39 1.27
CA CYS A 242 7.55 8.83 1.22
C CYS A 242 7.38 10.37 1.24
N ALA A 243 8.42 11.11 1.58
CA ALA A 243 8.46 12.57 1.42
C ALA A 243 8.79 13.02 -0.01
N ASN A 244 9.04 12.08 -0.94
CA ASN A 244 9.28 12.32 -2.36
C ASN A 244 8.84 11.09 -3.17
N LEU A 245 7.54 10.82 -3.18
CA LEU A 245 6.97 9.65 -3.81
C LEU A 245 7.24 9.59 -5.31
N PRO A 246 7.68 8.45 -5.84
CA PRO A 246 7.87 8.25 -7.27
C PRO A 246 6.53 7.96 -7.98
N LEU A 247 5.49 8.67 -7.62
CA LEU A 247 4.14 8.52 -8.15
C LEU A 247 3.66 9.83 -8.78
N ALA A 248 2.90 9.72 -9.85
CA ALA A 248 2.26 10.85 -10.51
C ALA A 248 1.22 11.51 -9.60
N ASP A 249 0.84 12.74 -9.91
CA ASP A 249 -0.25 13.43 -9.24
C ASP A 249 -1.58 12.72 -9.53
N ASN A 250 -2.50 12.74 -8.57
CA ASN A 250 -3.88 12.29 -8.77
C ASN A 250 -4.00 10.83 -9.28
N CYS A 251 -3.18 9.91 -8.79
CA CYS A 251 -3.14 8.53 -9.30
C CYS A 251 -3.71 7.48 -8.34
N VAL A 252 -3.93 7.79 -7.05
CA VAL A 252 -4.47 6.85 -6.07
C VAL A 252 -5.83 7.28 -5.53
N ASP A 253 -6.69 6.32 -5.20
CA ASP A 253 -8.01 6.60 -4.64
C ASP A 253 -7.96 6.80 -3.12
N MET A 254 -7.00 6.12 -2.48
CA MET A 254 -6.81 6.19 -1.03
C MET A 254 -5.32 6.19 -0.68
N VAL A 255 -4.95 7.11 0.20
CA VAL A 255 -3.71 7.03 0.98
C VAL A 255 -4.05 6.41 2.32
N PHE A 256 -3.31 5.37 2.67
CA PHE A 256 -3.43 4.65 3.93
C PHE A 256 -2.11 4.73 4.68
N SER A 257 -2.16 4.84 6.00
CA SER A 257 -0.96 4.74 6.84
C SER A 257 -1.31 4.26 8.24
N ASN A 258 -0.67 3.19 8.67
CA ASN A 258 -0.85 2.64 10.01
C ASN A 258 0.38 2.94 10.87
N GLY A 259 0.37 4.10 11.57
CA GLY A 259 1.52 4.60 12.36
C GLY A 259 2.73 5.03 11.53
N GLY A 260 2.59 5.03 10.20
CA GLY A 260 3.71 5.29 9.30
C GLY A 260 4.10 6.76 9.26
N PHE A 261 3.15 7.68 9.28
CA PHE A 261 3.44 9.12 9.26
C PHE A 261 4.32 9.54 10.44
N GLU A 262 4.02 9.05 11.63
CA GLU A 262 4.82 9.35 12.83
C GLU A 262 6.25 8.83 12.74
N SER A 263 6.45 7.74 12.00
CA SER A 263 7.78 7.16 11.76
C SER A 263 8.64 7.99 10.80
N MET A 264 8.04 8.92 10.06
CA MET A 264 8.75 9.80 9.13
C MET A 264 9.47 10.98 9.81
N GLN A 265 9.24 11.18 11.10
CA GLN A 265 9.93 12.20 11.93
C GLN A 265 9.81 13.61 11.34
N ASP A 266 10.93 14.29 11.11
CA ASP A 266 11.03 15.65 10.55
C ASP A 266 10.46 15.75 9.12
N LYS A 267 10.33 14.64 8.42
CA LYS A 267 9.74 14.58 7.07
C LYS A 267 8.23 14.31 7.05
N MET A 268 7.60 14.19 8.19
CA MET A 268 6.20 13.77 8.28
C MET A 268 5.28 14.69 7.46
N MET A 269 5.40 16.01 7.61
CA MET A 269 4.56 16.95 6.86
C MET A 269 4.84 16.93 5.36
N ALA A 270 6.09 16.68 4.96
CA ALA A 270 6.42 16.50 3.55
C ALA A 270 5.77 15.21 2.99
N GLY A 271 5.78 14.11 3.76
CA GLY A 271 5.06 12.89 3.39
C GLY A 271 3.55 13.10 3.32
N PHE A 272 2.99 13.86 4.26
CA PHE A 272 1.58 14.18 4.26
C PHE A 272 1.17 14.99 3.02
N ALA A 273 1.99 15.97 2.61
CA ALA A 273 1.80 16.73 1.38
C ALA A 273 1.94 15.85 0.12
N GLU A 274 2.89 14.91 0.10
CA GLU A 274 3.02 13.93 -0.98
C GLU A 274 1.80 13.01 -1.07
N GLY A 275 1.27 12.54 0.07
CA GLY A 275 0.01 11.81 0.13
C GLY A 275 -1.14 12.59 -0.50
N TYR A 276 -1.27 13.89 -0.18
CA TYR A 276 -2.25 14.78 -0.80
C TYR A 276 -2.04 14.92 -2.31
N ARG A 277 -0.81 15.10 -2.75
CA ARG A 277 -0.48 15.26 -4.17
C ARG A 277 -0.93 14.06 -5.00
N VAL A 278 -0.64 12.85 -4.52
CA VAL A 278 -0.95 11.62 -5.27
C VAL A 278 -2.41 11.21 -5.20
N LEU A 279 -3.18 11.68 -4.23
CA LEU A 279 -4.61 11.44 -4.15
C LEU A 279 -5.34 12.06 -5.33
N LYS A 280 -6.26 11.30 -5.92
CA LYS A 280 -7.24 11.83 -6.87
C LYS A 280 -8.17 12.83 -6.19
N PRO A 281 -8.72 13.81 -6.91
CA PRO A 281 -9.85 14.59 -6.42
C PRO A 281 -10.96 13.68 -5.89
N GLY A 282 -11.53 14.00 -4.73
CA GLY A 282 -12.49 13.15 -4.03
C GLY A 282 -11.89 11.95 -3.28
N GLY A 283 -10.59 11.68 -3.46
CA GLY A 283 -9.87 10.61 -2.77
C GLY A 283 -9.69 10.87 -1.27
N HIS A 284 -9.40 9.82 -0.51
CA HIS A 284 -9.35 9.89 0.95
C HIS A 284 -7.98 9.49 1.49
N ALA A 285 -7.51 10.22 2.51
CA ALA A 285 -6.45 9.76 3.40
C ALA A 285 -7.07 9.13 4.65
N LEU A 286 -6.64 7.92 4.98
CA LEU A 286 -7.09 7.16 6.14
C LEU A 286 -5.86 6.69 6.92
N TYR A 287 -5.69 7.20 8.12
CA TYR A 287 -4.52 6.89 8.93
C TYR A 287 -4.83 6.93 10.41
N ASN A 288 -4.00 6.29 11.20
CA ASN A 288 -4.00 6.51 12.64
C ASN A 288 -2.85 7.41 13.04
N ILE A 289 -3.06 8.10 14.13
CA ILE A 289 -2.09 8.99 14.72
C ILE A 289 -2.23 9.00 16.23
N SER A 290 -1.11 9.04 16.91
CA SER A 290 -1.07 9.31 18.33
C SER A 290 -1.05 10.82 18.56
N ALA A 291 -1.88 11.32 19.43
CA ALA A 291 -1.95 12.72 19.77
C ALA A 291 -1.94 12.93 21.30
N VAL A 292 -1.34 13.99 21.75
CA VAL A 292 -1.34 14.36 23.17
C VAL A 292 -2.73 14.86 23.57
N ASP A 293 -3.27 14.35 24.67
CA ASP A 293 -4.55 14.83 25.20
C ASP A 293 -4.37 16.13 26.00
N ASP A 294 -3.28 16.24 26.75
CA ASP A 294 -2.98 17.42 27.56
C ASP A 294 -1.47 17.67 27.65
N HIS A 295 -1.01 18.75 27.01
CA HIS A 295 0.40 19.15 27.03
C HIS A 295 0.93 19.52 28.43
N GLN A 296 0.05 19.91 29.33
CA GLN A 296 0.42 20.41 30.67
C GLN A 296 0.46 19.29 31.71
N SER A 297 -0.01 18.09 31.36
CA SER A 297 0.00 16.99 32.33
C SER A 297 1.43 16.57 32.69
N GLU A 298 1.65 16.25 33.96
CA GLU A 298 2.92 15.78 34.47
C GLU A 298 3.40 14.51 33.73
N ASN A 299 2.48 13.65 33.39
CA ASN A 299 2.78 12.40 32.69
C ASN A 299 3.17 12.64 31.22
N THR A 300 2.53 13.55 30.50
CA THR A 300 2.95 13.98 29.16
C THR A 300 4.39 14.51 29.21
N GLN A 301 4.68 15.40 30.15
CA GLN A 301 6.01 15.97 30.33
C GLN A 301 7.05 14.89 30.63
N ARG A 302 6.74 13.95 31.51
CA ARG A 302 7.62 12.83 31.83
C ARG A 302 7.85 11.90 30.63
N TRP A 303 6.79 11.58 29.88
CA TRP A 303 6.91 10.77 28.68
C TRP A 303 7.81 11.42 27.62
N VAL A 304 7.62 12.72 27.38
CA VAL A 304 8.43 13.51 26.46
C VAL A 304 9.91 13.48 26.87
N GLN A 305 10.22 13.67 28.14
CA GLN A 305 11.59 13.62 28.63
C GLN A 305 12.23 12.25 28.39
N LEU A 306 11.52 11.17 28.66
CA LEU A 306 12.00 9.82 28.43
C LEU A 306 12.20 9.52 26.94
N TYR A 307 11.26 9.94 26.10
CA TYR A 307 11.36 9.78 24.66
C TYR A 307 12.57 10.52 24.09
N LEU A 308 12.82 11.75 24.52
CA LEU A 308 13.99 12.53 24.12
C LEU A 308 15.31 11.96 24.64
N ALA A 309 15.29 11.34 25.80
CA ALA A 309 16.48 10.66 26.34
C ALA A 309 16.86 9.41 25.54
N LEU A 310 15.86 8.71 24.95
CA LEU A 310 16.09 7.55 24.09
C LEU A 310 16.49 7.93 22.66
N ALA A 311 16.04 9.08 22.19
CA ALA A 311 16.28 9.56 20.84
C ALA A 311 16.64 11.06 20.85
N PRO A 312 17.82 11.41 21.35
CA PRO A 312 18.23 12.82 21.49
C PRO A 312 18.32 13.57 20.16
N SER A 313 18.40 12.88 19.03
CA SER A 313 18.34 13.47 17.69
C SER A 313 16.93 13.87 17.26
N GLN A 314 15.89 13.47 17.98
CA GLN A 314 14.52 13.83 17.67
C GLN A 314 14.12 15.14 18.34
N HIS A 315 13.68 16.09 17.53
CA HIS A 315 13.22 17.38 18.04
C HIS A 315 11.96 17.23 18.91
N PRO A 316 11.84 18.02 20.01
CA PRO A 316 10.62 18.06 20.82
C PRO A 316 9.37 18.52 20.05
N GLU A 317 9.58 19.16 18.91
CA GLU A 317 8.54 19.56 17.94
C GLU A 317 8.12 18.40 17.03
N SER A 318 8.57 17.18 17.31
CA SER A 318 8.05 16.01 16.60
C SER A 318 6.53 16.00 16.75
N ASP A 319 5.86 15.69 15.67
CA ASP A 319 4.39 15.75 15.56
C ASP A 319 3.64 14.87 16.57
N LYS A 320 4.33 13.98 17.27
CA LYS A 320 3.81 13.24 18.43
C LYS A 320 3.38 14.13 19.60
N MET A 321 3.75 15.41 19.56
CA MET A 321 3.41 16.37 20.62
C MET A 321 2.23 17.28 20.26
N ASN A 322 1.65 17.11 19.07
CA ASN A 322 0.44 17.86 18.75
C ASN A 322 -0.78 17.25 19.43
N ASP A 323 -1.71 18.10 19.83
CA ASP A 323 -3.07 17.65 20.09
C ASP A 323 -3.82 17.39 18.79
N ILE A 324 -4.98 16.76 18.89
CA ILE A 324 -5.77 16.40 17.71
C ILE A 324 -6.26 17.61 16.91
N GLN A 325 -6.50 18.75 17.56
CA GLN A 325 -6.96 19.97 16.86
C GLN A 325 -5.83 20.56 16.03
N GLN A 326 -4.62 20.61 16.57
CA GLN A 326 -3.43 21.03 15.83
C GLN A 326 -3.16 20.12 14.63
N TRP A 327 -3.41 18.83 14.76
CA TRP A 327 -3.33 17.87 13.67
C TRP A 327 -4.34 18.16 12.56
N LEU A 328 -5.61 18.35 12.92
CA LEU A 328 -6.67 18.64 11.95
C LEU A 328 -6.41 19.98 11.25
N GLN A 329 -5.86 20.97 11.96
CA GLN A 329 -5.42 22.23 11.34
C GLN A 329 -4.32 21.99 10.29
N LYS A 330 -3.31 21.16 10.58
CA LYS A 330 -2.26 20.78 9.61
C LYS A 330 -2.84 20.09 8.37
N CYS A 331 -3.87 19.25 8.56
CA CYS A 331 -4.59 18.66 7.44
C CYS A 331 -5.20 19.73 6.53
N GLU A 332 -5.87 20.73 7.12
CA GLU A 332 -6.48 21.83 6.38
C GLU A 332 -5.42 22.69 5.67
N GLU A 333 -4.32 23.00 6.33
CA GLU A 333 -3.19 23.76 5.75
C GLU A 333 -2.56 23.02 4.56
N THR A 334 -2.60 21.67 4.57
CA THR A 334 -2.14 20.84 3.44
C THR A 334 -3.15 20.84 2.28
N GLY A 335 -4.41 21.24 2.53
CA GLY A 335 -5.47 21.29 1.54
C GLY A 335 -6.54 20.21 1.69
N TYR A 336 -6.45 19.36 2.70
CA TYR A 336 -7.49 18.38 2.98
C TYR A 336 -8.74 19.05 3.56
N HIS A 337 -9.89 18.49 3.21
CA HIS A 337 -11.20 18.91 3.75
C HIS A 337 -11.90 17.72 4.42
N HIS A 338 -13.01 17.98 5.07
CA HIS A 338 -13.83 16.96 5.75
C HIS A 338 -12.99 16.05 6.66
N ASN A 339 -12.15 16.70 7.49
CA ASN A 339 -11.28 16.00 8.41
C ASN A 339 -12.10 15.48 9.60
N GLU A 340 -12.18 14.16 9.75
CA GLU A 340 -12.81 13.48 10.88
C GLU A 340 -11.73 12.78 11.70
N ALA A 341 -11.70 12.99 13.00
CA ALA A 341 -10.86 12.25 13.93
C ALA A 341 -11.74 11.50 14.94
N VAL A 342 -11.53 10.20 15.05
CA VAL A 342 -12.23 9.35 16.01
C VAL A 342 -11.23 8.84 17.02
N LYS A 343 -11.39 9.23 18.27
CA LYS A 343 -10.58 8.74 19.39
C LYS A 343 -10.89 7.25 19.62
N ILE A 344 -9.86 6.42 19.58
CA ILE A 344 -9.99 4.98 19.75
C ILE A 344 -9.75 4.58 21.19
N TYR A 345 -8.68 5.07 21.76
CA TYR A 345 -8.38 4.92 23.18
C TYR A 345 -7.48 6.08 23.65
N GLY A 346 -7.55 6.34 24.94
CA GLY A 346 -6.63 7.23 25.67
C GLY A 346 -5.60 6.40 26.39
N GLU A 347 -5.00 6.98 27.39
CA GLU A 347 -3.95 6.44 28.26
C GLU A 347 -3.73 4.93 28.24
N LEU A 348 -2.62 4.52 27.66
CA LEU A 348 -2.18 3.14 27.68
C LEU A 348 -0.86 3.06 28.47
N PRO A 349 -0.61 1.94 29.17
CA PRO A 349 0.74 1.67 29.67
C PRO A 349 1.70 1.74 28.49
N ALA A 350 2.82 2.43 28.65
CA ALA A 350 3.86 2.42 27.64
C ALA A 350 4.22 0.96 27.29
N PRO A 351 4.32 0.60 26.01
CA PRO A 351 4.71 -0.74 25.66
C PRO A 351 6.10 -1.01 26.22
N CYS A 352 6.17 -1.95 27.17
CA CYS A 352 7.42 -2.47 27.68
C CYS A 352 7.93 -3.49 26.67
N ASP A 353 8.38 -3.02 25.53
CA ASP A 353 8.98 -3.84 24.51
C ASP A 353 10.46 -3.48 24.31
N ASN A 354 11.17 -4.33 23.57
CA ASN A 354 12.59 -4.12 23.29
C ASN A 354 12.87 -2.90 22.39
N VAL A 355 11.84 -2.29 21.82
CA VAL A 355 11.95 -1.09 20.96
C VAL A 355 11.91 0.18 21.79
N TYR A 356 11.03 0.21 22.79
CA TYR A 356 10.87 1.31 23.72
C TYR A 356 11.02 0.77 25.14
N PRO A 357 12.25 0.67 25.68
CA PRO A 357 12.49 0.10 26.99
C PRO A 357 12.08 1.08 28.10
N PHE A 358 10.81 1.52 28.05
CA PHE A 358 10.24 2.30 29.13
C PHE A 358 9.95 1.40 30.32
N GLU A 359 10.17 1.90 31.50
CA GLU A 359 9.73 1.23 32.72
C GLU A 359 8.20 1.12 32.74
N ASN A 360 7.67 0.01 33.28
CA ASN A 360 6.23 -0.29 33.29
C ASN A 360 5.35 0.77 33.98
N GLU A 361 5.94 1.73 34.67
CA GLU A 361 5.24 2.78 35.41
C GLU A 361 4.97 4.04 34.58
N VAL A 362 5.49 4.11 33.36
CA VAL A 362 5.25 5.26 32.48
C VAL A 362 4.02 5.01 31.64
N LEU A 363 2.98 5.76 31.91
CA LEU A 363 1.79 5.77 31.07
C LEU A 363 2.10 6.52 29.79
N GLN A 364 1.73 5.93 28.67
CA GLN A 364 1.74 6.62 27.38
C GLN A 364 0.57 7.60 27.34
N TRP A 365 0.84 8.87 27.57
CA TRP A 365 -0.14 9.95 27.57
C TRP A 365 -0.56 10.37 26.16
N MET A 366 -0.72 9.43 25.30
CA MET A 366 -1.16 9.67 23.97
C MET A 366 -2.46 8.94 23.73
N ALA A 367 -3.43 9.67 23.24
CA ALA A 367 -4.62 9.07 22.68
C ALA A 367 -4.34 8.64 21.24
N GLU A 368 -4.85 7.49 20.85
CA GLU A 368 -4.82 7.04 19.47
C GLU A 368 -6.10 7.47 18.76
N TYR A 369 -5.93 8.04 17.57
CA TYR A 369 -7.04 8.48 16.72
C TYR A 369 -6.97 7.80 15.36
N VAL A 370 -8.12 7.47 14.81
CA VAL A 370 -8.28 7.23 13.37
C VAL A 370 -8.73 8.52 12.73
N VAL A 371 -7.99 8.99 11.76
CA VAL A 371 -8.28 10.22 11.01
C VAL A 371 -8.65 9.85 9.57
N VAL A 372 -9.70 10.48 9.08
CA VAL A 372 -10.12 10.44 7.69
C VAL A 372 -10.13 11.86 7.16
N SER A 373 -9.41 12.09 6.10
CA SER A 373 -9.34 13.39 5.41
C SER A 373 -9.65 13.19 3.94
N GLN A 374 -10.27 14.16 3.29
CA GLN A 374 -10.64 14.07 1.88
C GLN A 374 -9.94 15.15 1.07
N LYS A 375 -9.44 14.79 -0.12
CA LYS A 375 -9.03 15.77 -1.12
C LYS A 375 -10.27 16.32 -1.80
N PRO A 376 -10.44 17.64 -1.90
CA PRO A 376 -11.61 18.24 -2.57
C PRO A 376 -11.84 17.71 -3.98
N GLU A 377 -13.10 17.66 -4.40
CA GLU A 377 -13.41 17.57 -5.82
C GLU A 377 -13.10 18.91 -6.49
N PRO A 378 -12.83 18.93 -7.82
CA PRO A 378 -12.47 20.14 -8.54
C PRO A 378 -13.59 21.21 -8.50
#